data_ed5e921528c1ae3f4a289f2696990a32
#
_entry.id   ed5e921528c1ae3f4a289f2696990a32
#
_cell.length_a   1.000
_cell.length_b   1.000
_cell.length_c   1.000
_cell.angle_alpha   90.00
_cell.angle_beta   90.00
_cell.angle_gamma   90.00
#
_symmetry.space_group_name_H-M   'P 1'
#
loop_
_entity.id
_entity.type
_entity.pdbx_description
1 polymer ?
#
loop_
_entity_poly.entity_id
_entity_poly.type
_entity_poly.pdbx_seq_one_letter_code
_entity_poly.pdbx_strand_id
1 'polypeptide(L)'
;MSAIIPVADMAAIVFTDLVGFTAYTDVHGDRAAVDVLDRQSSLVHDQLSGHGRIVKELGDGLMLWFEDGPVGLTVVRNILAAVCAARDHDEFPLAVRMGMHVGDVIERGDDFVGQTVNIASRVADLAGPGELLVTEQVVRSLDANGQAAAFQPVGPTRVKGVGAPVWLHRLAT
;
A
#
# COMPACT_ATOMS: atom_id res chain seq x y z
N MET A 1 -10.85 -26.74 11.94
CA MET A 1 -10.95 -26.39 10.51
C MET A 1 -11.32 -24.93 10.45
N SER A 2 -10.37 -24.08 10.05
CA SER A 2 -10.64 -22.64 9.90
C SER A 2 -11.53 -22.47 8.67
N ALA A 3 -12.70 -21.86 8.84
CA ALA A 3 -13.59 -21.59 7.73
C ALA A 3 -12.89 -20.59 6.76
N ILE A 4 -12.78 -20.97 5.51
CA ILE A 4 -12.36 -20.08 4.43
C ILE A 4 -13.59 -19.26 4.08
N ILE A 5 -13.62 -18.01 4.49
CA ILE A 5 -14.69 -17.08 4.14
C ILE A 5 -14.15 -16.21 3.00
N PRO A 6 -14.73 -16.27 1.79
CA PRO A 6 -14.43 -15.27 0.77
C PRO A 6 -14.92 -13.91 1.28
N VAL A 7 -14.02 -12.95 1.40
CA VAL A 7 -14.37 -11.59 1.77
C VAL A 7 -14.49 -10.77 0.49
N ALA A 8 -15.63 -10.12 0.31
CA ALA A 8 -15.98 -9.13 -0.72
C ALA A 8 -15.25 -9.21 -2.08
N ASP A 9 -15.99 -9.19 -3.15
CA ASP A 9 -15.53 -9.34 -4.55
C ASP A 9 -14.53 -8.28 -5.04
N MET A 10 -14.13 -7.30 -4.22
CA MET A 10 -13.23 -6.19 -4.61
C MET A 10 -12.48 -5.58 -3.42
N ALA A 11 -12.05 -6.40 -2.47
CA ALA A 11 -11.20 -5.92 -1.39
C ALA A 11 -9.87 -5.36 -1.92
N ALA A 12 -9.36 -4.32 -1.28
CA ALA A 12 -8.05 -3.76 -1.60
C ALA A 12 -7.00 -4.18 -0.59
N ILE A 13 -5.87 -4.60 -1.12
CA ILE A 13 -4.63 -4.83 -0.37
C ILE A 13 -3.61 -3.78 -0.77
N VAL A 14 -2.99 -3.18 0.24
CA VAL A 14 -1.93 -2.19 0.07
C VAL A 14 -0.72 -2.62 0.88
N PHE A 15 0.44 -2.54 0.27
CA PHE A 15 1.72 -2.62 0.97
C PHE A 15 2.39 -1.26 0.94
N THR A 16 2.96 -0.89 2.07
CA THR A 16 3.84 0.27 2.20
C THR A 16 5.23 -0.19 2.59
N ASP A 17 6.25 0.57 2.26
CA ASP A 17 7.63 0.28 2.62
C ASP A 17 8.43 1.58 2.72
N LEU A 18 9.37 1.68 3.67
CA LEU A 18 10.19 2.87 3.87
C LEU A 18 11.46 2.79 3.03
N VAL A 19 11.68 3.78 2.20
CA VAL A 19 12.86 3.81 1.33
C VAL A 19 14.10 4.21 2.14
N GLY A 20 15.09 3.31 2.17
CA GLY A 20 16.36 3.55 2.84
C GLY A 20 16.35 3.32 4.35
N PHE A 21 15.37 2.59 4.89
CA PHE A 21 15.25 2.33 6.33
C PHE A 21 16.48 1.66 6.92
N THR A 22 17.06 0.65 6.26
CA THR A 22 18.30 -0.01 6.74
C THR A 22 19.45 0.98 6.88
N ALA A 23 19.69 1.80 5.84
CA ALA A 23 20.76 2.80 5.88
C ALA A 23 20.49 3.87 6.95
N TYR A 24 19.24 4.25 7.18
CA TYR A 24 18.84 5.15 8.26
C TYR A 24 19.18 4.54 9.62
N THR A 25 18.85 3.26 9.83
CA THR A 25 19.12 2.53 11.07
C THR A 25 20.64 2.43 11.33
N ASP A 26 21.43 2.14 10.29
CA ASP A 26 22.89 2.05 10.40
C ASP A 26 23.51 3.38 10.87
N VAL A 27 22.95 4.51 10.46
CA VAL A 27 23.45 5.85 10.80
C VAL A 27 22.92 6.35 12.14
N HIS A 28 21.64 6.13 12.44
CA HIS A 28 20.97 6.76 13.58
C HIS A 28 20.69 5.81 14.75
N GLY A 29 20.89 4.50 14.54
CA GLY A 29 20.73 3.46 15.54
C GLY A 29 19.29 2.97 15.72
N ASP A 30 19.15 1.86 16.46
CA ASP A 30 17.87 1.12 16.61
C ASP A 30 16.77 1.96 17.26
N ARG A 31 17.10 2.84 18.20
CA ARG A 31 16.10 3.67 18.88
C ARG A 31 15.44 4.64 17.90
N ALA A 32 16.22 5.33 17.08
CA ALA A 32 15.70 6.21 16.05
C ALA A 32 14.89 5.44 14.99
N ALA A 33 15.31 4.22 14.68
CA ALA A 33 14.56 3.34 13.79
C ALA A 33 13.16 3.00 14.35
N VAL A 34 13.07 2.65 15.63
CA VAL A 34 11.78 2.38 16.30
C VAL A 34 10.88 3.62 16.30
N ASP A 35 11.44 4.81 16.63
CA ASP A 35 10.68 6.07 16.61
C ASP A 35 10.09 6.36 15.19
N VAL A 36 10.83 6.02 14.13
CA VAL A 36 10.34 6.16 12.74
C VAL A 36 9.21 5.17 12.44
N LEU A 37 9.32 3.92 12.88
CA LEU A 37 8.25 2.92 12.70
C LEU A 37 6.98 3.32 13.44
N ASP A 38 7.10 3.77 14.68
CA ASP A 38 5.97 4.24 15.50
C ASP A 38 5.30 5.46 14.84
N ARG A 39 6.10 6.38 14.32
CA ARG A 39 5.59 7.56 13.61
C ARG A 39 4.89 7.19 12.30
N GLN A 40 5.43 6.24 11.52
CA GLN A 40 4.78 5.72 10.32
C GLN A 40 3.42 5.12 10.67
N SER A 41 3.37 4.22 11.66
CA SER A 41 2.13 3.57 12.08
C SER A 41 1.08 4.60 12.54
N SER A 42 1.50 5.66 13.26
CA SER A 42 0.61 6.75 13.68
C SER A 42 0.06 7.52 12.49
N LEU A 43 0.92 7.93 11.54
CA LEU A 43 0.49 8.65 10.32
C LEU A 43 -0.52 7.84 9.51
N VAL A 44 -0.30 6.53 9.39
CA VAL A 44 -1.23 5.63 8.70
C VAL A 44 -2.53 5.51 9.48
N HIS A 45 -2.46 5.26 10.78
CA HIS A 45 -3.64 5.05 11.63
C HIS A 45 -4.57 6.28 11.62
N ASP A 46 -4.00 7.49 11.68
CA ASP A 46 -4.77 8.75 11.65
C ASP A 46 -5.60 8.89 10.36
N GLN A 47 -5.12 8.34 9.24
CA GLN A 47 -5.82 8.40 7.95
C GLN A 47 -6.85 7.29 7.77
N LEU A 48 -6.76 6.17 8.49
CA LEU A 48 -7.69 5.04 8.30
C LEU A 48 -9.14 5.40 8.64
N SER A 49 -9.36 6.20 9.70
CA SER A 49 -10.69 6.73 10.09
C SER A 49 -11.83 5.70 10.06
N GLY A 50 -11.51 4.44 10.39
CA GLY A 50 -12.47 3.33 10.38
C GLY A 50 -12.75 2.71 8.99
N HIS A 51 -12.09 3.15 7.93
CA HIS A 51 -12.29 2.65 6.56
C HIS A 51 -11.31 1.56 6.13
N GLY A 52 -10.66 0.92 7.05
CA GLY A 52 -9.72 -0.16 6.79
C GLY A 52 -8.91 -0.47 8.03
N ARG A 53 -7.92 -1.33 7.90
CA ARG A 53 -7.05 -1.68 9.03
C ARG A 53 -5.63 -1.97 8.60
N ILE A 54 -4.69 -1.74 9.50
CA ILE A 54 -3.36 -2.33 9.42
C ILE A 54 -3.53 -3.81 9.77
N VAL A 55 -3.20 -4.69 8.81
CA VAL A 55 -3.29 -6.13 8.98
C VAL A 55 -2.09 -6.63 9.77
N LYS A 56 -0.90 -6.18 9.37
CA LYS A 56 0.36 -6.54 10.01
C LYS A 56 1.48 -5.59 9.65
N GLU A 57 2.49 -5.56 10.51
CA GLU A 57 3.77 -4.92 10.29
C GLU A 57 4.77 -5.94 9.71
N LEU A 58 5.56 -5.54 8.74
CA LEU A 58 6.51 -6.38 8.01
C LEU A 58 7.88 -5.67 7.93
N GLY A 59 8.58 -5.69 9.06
CA GLY A 59 9.80 -4.89 9.20
C GLY A 59 9.48 -3.39 9.18
N ASP A 60 9.91 -2.71 8.12
CA ASP A 60 9.65 -1.28 7.87
C ASP A 60 8.43 -1.03 6.96
N GLY A 61 7.73 -2.08 6.60
CA GLY A 61 6.52 -2.02 5.79
C GLY A 61 5.25 -2.36 6.57
N LEU A 62 4.12 -1.92 6.03
CA LEU A 62 2.80 -2.23 6.54
C LEU A 62 1.96 -2.91 5.47
N MET A 63 1.15 -3.87 5.86
CA MET A 63 0.08 -4.42 5.05
C MET A 63 -1.24 -3.83 5.52
N LEU A 64 -1.97 -3.19 4.61
CA LEU A 64 -3.29 -2.61 4.86
C LEU A 64 -4.34 -3.38 4.08
N TRP A 65 -5.54 -3.45 4.63
CA TRP A 65 -6.72 -4.01 3.99
C TRP A 65 -7.88 -3.02 4.05
N PHE A 66 -8.65 -2.97 2.96
CA PHE A 66 -9.87 -2.20 2.81
C PHE A 66 -10.94 -3.09 2.20
N GLU A 67 -12.16 -3.01 2.72
CA GLU A 67 -13.31 -3.73 2.17
C GLU A 67 -13.71 -3.21 0.79
N ASP A 68 -13.54 -1.91 0.56
CA ASP A 68 -13.91 -1.20 -0.66
C ASP A 68 -12.68 -0.58 -1.33
N GLY A 69 -12.41 -0.94 -2.58
CA GLY A 69 -11.25 -0.49 -3.33
C GLY A 69 -11.19 1.04 -3.54
N PRO A 70 -12.23 1.69 -4.05
CA PRO A 70 -12.32 3.15 -4.20
C PRO A 70 -12.13 3.93 -2.90
N VAL A 71 -12.76 3.48 -1.81
CA VAL A 71 -12.56 4.07 -0.47
C VAL A 71 -11.12 3.88 -0.02
N GLY A 72 -10.59 2.66 -0.14
CA GLY A 72 -9.21 2.33 0.19
C GLY A 72 -8.22 3.22 -0.56
N LEU A 73 -8.43 3.45 -1.85
CA LEU A 73 -7.58 4.33 -2.64
C LEU A 73 -7.58 5.77 -2.11
N THR A 74 -8.74 6.29 -1.73
CA THR A 74 -8.85 7.64 -1.16
C THR A 74 -8.02 7.74 0.12
N VAL A 75 -8.12 6.76 1.00
CA VAL A 75 -7.35 6.69 2.25
C VAL A 75 -5.84 6.58 1.96
N VAL A 76 -5.45 5.72 1.02
CA VAL A 76 -4.02 5.52 0.65
C VAL A 76 -3.41 6.80 0.07
N ARG A 77 -4.15 7.56 -0.74
CA ARG A 77 -3.71 8.88 -1.22
C ARG A 77 -3.51 9.87 -0.08
N ASN A 78 -4.40 9.86 0.91
CA ASN A 78 -4.26 10.71 2.10
C ASN A 78 -3.04 10.30 2.94
N ILE A 79 -2.78 8.99 3.09
CA ILE A 79 -1.58 8.49 3.76
C ILE A 79 -0.32 9.00 3.05
N LEU A 80 -0.25 8.84 1.73
CA LEU A 80 0.89 9.31 0.95
C LEU A 80 1.11 10.83 1.12
N ALA A 81 0.03 11.61 1.01
CA ALA A 81 0.07 13.07 1.21
C ALA A 81 0.52 13.45 2.63
N ALA A 82 0.04 12.74 3.67
CA ALA A 82 0.44 12.99 5.05
C ALA A 82 1.92 12.71 5.29
N VAL A 83 2.45 11.60 4.75
CA VAL A 83 3.88 11.28 4.85
C VAL A 83 4.73 12.30 4.09
N CYS A 84 4.32 12.70 2.88
CA CYS A 84 5.02 13.73 2.12
C CYS A 84 5.04 15.07 2.88
N ALA A 85 3.90 15.51 3.43
CA ALA A 85 3.82 16.74 4.22
C ALA A 85 4.70 16.68 5.48
N ALA A 86 4.70 15.55 6.20
CA ALA A 86 5.56 15.37 7.38
C ALA A 86 7.06 15.44 6.99
N ARG A 87 7.44 14.92 5.82
CA ARG A 87 8.81 15.05 5.30
C ARG A 87 9.18 16.50 4.95
N ASP A 88 8.28 17.21 4.30
CA ASP A 88 8.51 18.60 3.92
C ASP A 88 8.67 19.54 5.14
N HIS A 89 8.15 19.12 6.29
CA HIS A 89 8.28 19.84 7.57
C HIS A 89 9.36 19.26 8.50
N ASP A 90 10.22 18.35 8.00
CA ASP A 90 11.25 17.66 8.81
C ASP A 90 10.71 16.85 10.01
N GLU A 91 9.42 16.47 9.95
CA GLU A 91 8.76 15.67 11.00
C GLU A 91 8.86 14.16 10.76
N PHE A 92 9.24 13.75 9.54
CA PHE A 92 9.45 12.37 9.15
C PHE A 92 10.63 12.23 8.17
N PRO A 93 11.63 11.35 8.45
CA PRO A 93 12.89 11.39 7.71
C PRO A 93 12.91 10.62 6.39
N LEU A 94 11.99 9.68 6.18
CA LEU A 94 12.05 8.72 5.07
C LEU A 94 10.88 8.88 4.09
N ALA A 95 11.13 8.57 2.82
CA ALA A 95 10.07 8.43 1.84
C ALA A 95 9.36 7.08 2.00
N VAL A 96 8.06 7.05 1.79
CA VAL A 96 7.28 5.82 1.66
C VAL A 96 7.10 5.48 0.18
N ARG A 97 7.10 4.20 -0.15
CA ARG A 97 6.62 3.66 -1.43
C ARG A 97 5.43 2.76 -1.17
N MET A 98 4.49 2.72 -2.10
CA MET A 98 3.23 2.00 -1.92
C MET A 98 2.82 1.24 -3.16
N GLY A 99 2.22 0.07 -2.96
CA GLY A 99 1.61 -0.72 -4.02
C GLY A 99 0.21 -1.18 -3.63
N MET A 100 -0.76 -1.05 -4.55
CA MET A 100 -2.16 -1.42 -4.32
C MET A 100 -2.68 -2.33 -5.41
N HIS A 101 -3.44 -3.34 -5.01
CA HIS A 101 -4.19 -4.22 -5.88
C HIS A 101 -5.57 -4.52 -5.28
N VAL A 102 -6.56 -4.72 -6.12
CA VAL A 102 -7.92 -5.13 -5.74
C VAL A 102 -8.23 -6.51 -6.31
N GLY A 103 -8.96 -7.30 -5.55
CA GLY A 103 -9.37 -8.64 -5.94
C GLY A 103 -9.84 -9.47 -4.74
N ASP A 104 -10.09 -10.74 -5.01
CA ASP A 104 -10.52 -11.69 -3.97
C ASP A 104 -9.39 -11.95 -2.98
N VAL A 105 -9.72 -11.97 -1.71
CA VAL A 105 -8.81 -12.33 -0.62
C VAL A 105 -9.41 -13.42 0.24
N ILE A 106 -8.55 -14.21 0.84
CA ILE A 106 -8.93 -15.26 1.80
C ILE A 106 -8.51 -14.79 3.18
N GLU A 107 -9.50 -14.63 4.06
CA GLU A 107 -9.22 -14.33 5.47
C GLU A 107 -8.77 -15.59 6.20
N ARG A 108 -7.68 -15.49 6.97
CA ARG A 108 -7.13 -16.56 7.78
C ARG A 108 -6.72 -16.02 9.15
N GLY A 109 -7.62 -16.12 10.11
CA GLY A 109 -7.45 -15.47 11.41
C GLY A 109 -7.47 -13.94 11.21
N ASP A 110 -6.44 -13.27 11.71
CA ASP A 110 -6.30 -11.82 11.56
C ASP A 110 -5.54 -11.41 10.29
N ASP A 111 -5.15 -12.37 9.43
CA ASP A 111 -4.37 -12.15 8.21
C ASP A 111 -5.19 -12.41 6.95
N PHE A 112 -4.70 -11.91 5.81
CA PHE A 112 -5.21 -12.20 4.48
C PHE A 112 -4.15 -12.89 3.65
N VAL A 113 -4.59 -13.84 2.83
CA VAL A 113 -3.72 -14.60 1.92
C VAL A 113 -4.35 -14.70 0.54
N GLY A 114 -3.54 -15.00 -0.46
CA GLY A 114 -3.98 -15.22 -1.83
C GLY A 114 -3.17 -14.45 -2.86
N GLN A 115 -3.59 -14.58 -4.11
CA GLN A 115 -2.89 -13.96 -5.23
C GLN A 115 -2.95 -12.43 -5.17
N THR A 116 -4.08 -11.87 -4.71
CA THR A 116 -4.27 -10.43 -4.51
C THR A 116 -3.21 -9.85 -3.58
N VAL A 117 -2.95 -10.52 -2.45
CA VAL A 117 -1.91 -10.13 -1.49
C VAL A 117 -0.52 -10.18 -2.13
N ASN A 118 -0.22 -11.25 -2.86
CA ASN A 118 1.07 -11.41 -3.52
C ASN A 118 1.31 -10.35 -4.60
N ILE A 119 0.30 -10.03 -5.40
CA ILE A 119 0.39 -8.98 -6.43
C ILE A 119 0.64 -7.62 -5.78
N ALA A 120 -0.16 -7.24 -4.77
CA ALA A 120 -0.01 -5.96 -4.08
C ALA A 120 1.40 -5.76 -3.49
N SER A 121 1.95 -6.80 -2.84
CA SER A 121 3.31 -6.78 -2.31
C SER A 121 4.36 -6.54 -3.41
N ARG A 122 4.24 -7.24 -4.54
CA ARG A 122 5.18 -7.09 -5.66
C ARG A 122 5.05 -5.74 -6.37
N VAL A 123 3.85 -5.18 -6.41
CA VAL A 123 3.62 -3.83 -6.96
C VAL A 123 4.30 -2.79 -6.08
N ALA A 124 4.24 -2.93 -4.75
CA ALA A 124 4.96 -2.06 -3.82
C ALA A 124 6.49 -2.12 -4.01
N ASP A 125 7.05 -3.32 -4.27
CA ASP A 125 8.49 -3.50 -4.54
C ASP A 125 8.96 -2.72 -5.77
N LEU A 126 8.08 -2.45 -6.72
CA LEU A 126 8.37 -1.74 -7.98
C LEU A 126 8.21 -0.22 -7.86
N ALA A 127 7.54 0.26 -6.82
CA ALA A 127 7.31 1.68 -6.61
C ALA A 127 8.59 2.40 -6.18
N GLY A 128 8.76 3.63 -6.67
CA GLY A 128 9.84 4.53 -6.25
C GLY A 128 9.51 5.31 -4.97
N PRO A 129 10.48 6.09 -4.46
CA PRO A 129 10.28 6.93 -3.28
C PRO A 129 9.16 7.95 -3.50
N GLY A 130 8.17 8.00 -2.60
CA GLY A 130 7.02 8.90 -2.70
C GLY A 130 6.01 8.48 -3.77
N GLU A 131 6.10 7.25 -4.29
CA GLU A 131 5.26 6.76 -5.38
C GLU A 131 4.18 5.78 -4.87
N LEU A 132 2.98 5.93 -5.40
CA LEU A 132 1.90 4.94 -5.34
C LEU A 132 1.76 4.30 -6.71
N LEU A 133 2.04 3.00 -6.81
CA LEU A 133 1.71 2.17 -7.96
C LEU A 133 0.43 1.38 -7.68
N VAL A 134 -0.43 1.32 -8.69
CA VAL A 134 -1.67 0.55 -8.64
C VAL A 134 -1.79 -0.33 -9.88
N THR A 135 -2.53 -1.42 -9.77
CA THR A 135 -2.83 -2.27 -10.92
C THR A 135 -3.99 -1.70 -11.74
N GLU A 136 -4.11 -2.14 -12.99
CA GLU A 136 -5.23 -1.83 -13.88
C GLU A 136 -6.59 -2.13 -13.24
N GLN A 137 -6.68 -3.18 -12.41
CA GLN A 137 -7.91 -3.55 -11.70
C GLN A 137 -8.36 -2.44 -10.74
N VAL A 138 -7.40 -1.78 -10.06
CA VAL A 138 -7.70 -0.62 -9.21
C VAL A 138 -8.27 0.51 -10.05
N VAL A 139 -7.61 0.87 -11.17
CA VAL A 139 -8.07 1.95 -12.07
C VAL A 139 -9.47 1.67 -12.61
N ARG A 140 -9.73 0.43 -13.04
CA ARG A 140 -11.06 0.01 -13.52
C ARG A 140 -12.15 0.10 -12.46
N SER A 141 -11.82 -0.13 -11.19
CA SER A 141 -12.79 0.01 -10.08
C SER A 141 -13.21 1.47 -9.84
N LEU A 142 -12.48 2.44 -10.40
CA LEU A 142 -12.70 3.88 -10.24
C LEU A 142 -13.50 4.52 -11.37
N ASP A 143 -13.68 3.84 -12.49
CA ASP A 143 -14.26 4.42 -13.72
C ASP A 143 -15.63 5.07 -13.51
N ALA A 144 -16.42 4.55 -12.56
CA ALA A 144 -17.71 5.12 -12.19
C ALA A 144 -17.65 6.53 -11.56
N ASN A 145 -16.48 6.95 -11.04
CA ASN A 145 -16.31 8.18 -10.23
C ASN A 145 -15.35 9.21 -10.85
N GLY A 146 -14.80 8.97 -12.05
CA GLY A 146 -13.88 9.91 -12.72
C GLY A 146 -12.49 10.01 -12.08
N GLN A 147 -12.18 9.20 -11.07
CA GLN A 147 -10.90 9.22 -10.36
C GLN A 147 -9.76 8.54 -11.17
N ALA A 148 -10.10 7.77 -12.19
CA ALA A 148 -9.14 7.11 -13.06
C ALA A 148 -8.19 8.09 -13.77
N ALA A 149 -8.65 9.31 -14.07
CA ALA A 149 -7.86 10.36 -14.71
C ALA A 149 -6.64 10.82 -13.88
N ALA A 150 -6.60 10.53 -12.57
CA ALA A 150 -5.46 10.84 -11.71
C ALA A 150 -4.29 9.87 -11.88
N PHE A 151 -4.42 8.84 -12.72
CA PHE A 151 -3.41 7.83 -12.91
C PHE A 151 -2.81 7.87 -14.32
N GLN A 152 -1.49 7.73 -14.38
CA GLN A 152 -0.74 7.62 -15.63
C GLN A 152 -0.32 6.17 -15.85
N PRO A 153 -0.48 5.60 -17.06
CA PRO A 153 -0.06 4.26 -17.36
C PRO A 153 1.46 4.13 -17.30
N VAL A 154 1.94 3.12 -16.58
CA VAL A 154 3.35 2.68 -16.58
C VAL A 154 3.54 1.60 -17.65
N GLY A 155 2.55 0.73 -17.83
CA GLY A 155 2.54 -0.34 -18.82
C GLY A 155 2.57 -1.74 -18.21
N PRO A 156 2.66 -2.77 -19.07
CA PRO A 156 2.67 -4.16 -18.64
C PRO A 156 4.01 -4.50 -17.98
N THR A 157 3.96 -5.02 -16.77
CA THR A 157 5.14 -5.37 -15.97
C THR A 157 5.09 -6.84 -15.58
N ARG A 158 6.21 -7.54 -15.72
CA ARG A 158 6.33 -8.90 -15.20
C ARG A 158 6.48 -8.86 -13.68
N VAL A 159 5.53 -9.49 -13.01
CA VAL A 159 5.51 -9.60 -11.56
C VAL A 159 5.88 -11.03 -11.18
N LYS A 160 6.86 -11.18 -10.29
CA LYS A 160 7.35 -12.52 -9.86
C LYS A 160 6.20 -13.34 -9.27
N GLY A 161 6.01 -14.57 -9.80
CA GLY A 161 4.96 -15.47 -9.32
C GLY A 161 3.59 -15.23 -9.94
N VAL A 162 3.46 -14.29 -10.89
CA VAL A 162 2.25 -14.05 -11.66
C VAL A 162 2.47 -14.47 -13.11
N GLY A 163 1.60 -15.33 -13.63
CA GLY A 163 1.79 -15.97 -14.96
C GLY A 163 1.67 -15.02 -16.15
N ALA A 164 0.92 -13.93 -16.01
CA ALA A 164 0.74 -12.90 -17.04
C ALA A 164 1.30 -11.55 -16.56
N PRO A 165 1.72 -10.66 -17.50
CA PRO A 165 2.10 -9.30 -17.14
C PRO A 165 0.94 -8.55 -16.48
N VAL A 166 1.25 -7.80 -15.45
CA VAL A 166 0.30 -6.93 -14.73
C VAL A 166 0.45 -5.52 -15.27
N TRP A 167 -0.66 -4.92 -15.71
CA TRP A 167 -0.67 -3.52 -16.11
C TRP A 167 -0.65 -2.61 -14.88
N LEU A 168 0.34 -1.73 -14.84
CA LEU A 168 0.57 -0.80 -13.74
C LEU A 168 0.30 0.64 -14.16
N HIS A 169 -0.16 1.40 -13.17
CA HIS A 169 -0.39 2.82 -13.25
C HIS A 169 0.24 3.50 -12.04
N ARG A 170 0.70 4.74 -12.22
CA ARG A 170 1.17 5.58 -11.11
C ARG A 170 0.21 6.73 -10.87
N LEU A 171 0.07 7.12 -9.62
CA LEU A 171 -0.63 8.35 -9.26
C LEU A 171 0.15 9.54 -9.86
N ALA A 172 -0.53 10.38 -10.63
CA ALA A 172 0.05 11.63 -11.12
C ALA A 172 0.27 12.58 -9.93
N THR A 173 1.48 13.11 -9.81
CA THR A 173 1.87 14.14 -8.83
C THR A 173 1.55 15.52 -9.34
#